data_1caa0d9b85886314cbfdaafc3a782a75
#
_entry.id   1caa0d9b85886314cbfdaafc3a782a75
#
_cell.length_a   1.000
_cell.length_b   1.000
_cell.length_c   1.000
_cell.angle_alpha   90.00
_cell.angle_beta   90.00
_cell.angle_gamma   90.00
#
_symmetry.space_group_name_H-M   'P 1'
#
loop_
_entity.id
_entity.type
_entity.pdbx_description
1 polymer ?
#
loop_
_entity_poly.entity_id
_entity_poly.type
_entity_poly.pdbx_seq_one_letter_code
_entity_poly.pdbx_strand_id
1 'polypeptide(L)'
;MTIAISEQVPRTSHGFDYTRLVLYGFAAVLVLLIVLPMSWLVYYSFVDKNGAFTIGNFGRLFSESAFLEPLLTTFTLATTTSLICCLVAAPIGWLVARTDMPLGRLTRLLVTASFVTPPFLGAIAWELLAAPNSGLLNQAFRALTGAEPDKHLFNIYSFPGLTFVIACYTFPYVFVLVANALDRMPGDLEDASAILGGSAWDTARRVTIPLALPAVLAGALVAFLQAMTLFGSPAILAIPAGFHTMTTKIWSLFQYPPKPELAAAASLPLLVLTVILLRAEHMILGRRGYAVLGGKNSDPRLIRLGAWRWPALGLCFLVLLCPVFLPYGALFNAAFSRVASQVISFNNFTFRNVNFVFYELSATKLAFYNTFVLGLSTATLGTILALVISYLTTRQAVAGHRALGFLATAPVAIPGIVLGVGLFLSYTRPPLLLYGTLWILLLAFLTLSLPAAYQQLQSAFRSIHPELEDASRILGATRLRALREITAPLLRTSVIATWCFVFVGTIRELSAAIMLFTSQTKVISVLIFDLNESGDLAAISVLGIIMLIVTFGIVALANRLRIGGGPVRIRNY
;
A
#
# COMPACT_ATOMS: atom_id res chain seq x y z
N MET A 1 -28.72 -34.27 46.82
CA MET A 1 -29.57 -34.89 45.77
C MET A 1 -29.56 -33.98 44.59
N THR A 2 -28.53 -34.13 43.70
CA THR A 2 -28.24 -33.25 42.59
C THR A 2 -28.71 -33.97 41.32
N ILE A 3 -29.79 -33.49 40.73
CA ILE A 3 -30.32 -34.02 39.47
C ILE A 3 -29.51 -33.45 38.33
N ALA A 4 -28.67 -34.27 37.69
CA ALA A 4 -28.01 -33.96 36.44
C ALA A 4 -29.03 -34.16 35.31
N ILE A 5 -29.53 -33.08 34.73
CA ILE A 5 -30.29 -33.12 33.50
C ILE A 5 -29.27 -33.07 32.35
N SER A 6 -29.00 -34.25 31.79
CA SER A 6 -28.29 -34.36 30.52
C SER A 6 -29.30 -34.08 29.39
N GLU A 7 -29.41 -32.84 28.94
CA GLU A 7 -30.09 -32.54 27.70
C GLU A 7 -29.22 -33.02 26.52
N GLN A 8 -29.56 -34.21 26.04
CA GLN A 8 -29.17 -34.66 24.72
C GLN A 8 -29.90 -33.81 23.66
N VAL A 9 -29.19 -32.82 23.11
CA VAL A 9 -29.66 -32.11 21.92
C VAL A 9 -29.75 -33.11 20.77
N PRO A 10 -30.94 -33.29 20.15
CA PRO A 10 -31.10 -34.25 19.05
C PRO A 10 -30.25 -33.79 17.86
N ARG A 11 -29.33 -34.63 17.44
CA ARG A 11 -28.65 -34.50 16.13
C ARG A 11 -29.69 -34.76 15.04
N THR A 12 -30.28 -33.69 14.53
CA THR A 12 -31.24 -33.76 13.44
C THR A 12 -30.55 -33.61 12.07
N SER A 13 -30.89 -34.55 11.22
CA SER A 13 -30.93 -34.53 9.76
C SER A 13 -29.62 -34.35 8.98
N HIS A 14 -29.32 -35.33 8.17
CA HIS A 14 -28.43 -35.28 7.00
C HIS A 14 -28.98 -34.34 5.91
N GLY A 15 -29.16 -33.05 6.22
CA GLY A 15 -29.30 -32.01 5.22
C GLY A 15 -27.94 -31.75 4.61
N PHE A 16 -27.88 -31.61 3.32
CA PHE A 16 -26.69 -31.22 2.56
C PHE A 16 -26.10 -29.97 3.20
N ASP A 17 -24.86 -30.05 3.72
CA ASP A 17 -24.23 -28.96 4.47
C ASP A 17 -23.73 -27.88 3.48
N TYR A 18 -24.62 -26.96 3.10
CA TYR A 18 -24.33 -25.83 2.21
C TYR A 18 -23.12 -25.01 2.66
N THR A 19 -22.78 -25.06 3.97
CA THR A 19 -21.64 -24.36 4.54
C THR A 19 -20.33 -24.93 4.01
N ARG A 20 -20.26 -26.25 3.77
CA ARG A 20 -19.09 -26.90 3.16
C ARG A 20 -18.94 -26.50 1.69
N LEU A 21 -20.05 -26.40 0.95
CA LEU A 21 -20.00 -25.98 -0.44
C LEU A 21 -19.47 -24.55 -0.59
N VAL A 22 -19.94 -23.65 0.30
CA VAL A 22 -19.44 -22.27 0.37
C VAL A 22 -17.94 -22.24 0.70
N LEU A 23 -17.50 -23.02 1.69
CA LEU A 23 -16.08 -23.13 2.03
C LEU A 23 -15.25 -23.58 0.84
N TYR A 24 -15.64 -24.67 0.17
CA TYR A 24 -14.93 -25.19 -0.99
C TYR A 24 -14.90 -24.21 -2.15
N GLY A 25 -16.00 -23.49 -2.40
CA GLY A 25 -16.06 -22.46 -3.42
C GLY A 25 -15.05 -21.32 -3.17
N PHE A 26 -15.02 -20.78 -1.97
CA PHE A 26 -14.05 -19.73 -1.61
C PHE A 26 -12.61 -20.26 -1.54
N ALA A 27 -12.40 -21.47 -1.05
CA ALA A 27 -11.08 -22.10 -1.06
C ALA A 27 -10.57 -22.31 -2.51
N ALA A 28 -11.43 -22.76 -3.42
CA ALA A 28 -11.08 -22.91 -4.83
C ALA A 28 -10.69 -21.57 -5.48
N VAL A 29 -11.44 -20.50 -5.20
CA VAL A 29 -11.08 -19.15 -5.66
C VAL A 29 -9.71 -18.72 -5.14
N LEU A 30 -9.43 -18.93 -3.85
CA LEU A 30 -8.14 -18.58 -3.26
C LEU A 30 -6.99 -19.46 -3.79
N VAL A 31 -7.25 -20.74 -4.09
CA VAL A 31 -6.27 -21.61 -4.74
C VAL A 31 -5.92 -21.09 -6.13
N LEU A 32 -6.91 -20.70 -6.94
CA LEU A 32 -6.67 -20.12 -8.27
C LEU A 32 -5.93 -18.79 -8.18
N LEU A 33 -6.25 -17.95 -7.21
CA LEU A 33 -5.64 -16.63 -7.05
C LEU A 33 -4.19 -16.71 -6.54
N ILE A 34 -3.86 -17.68 -5.68
CA ILE A 34 -2.62 -17.65 -4.89
C ILE A 34 -1.79 -18.91 -5.12
N VAL A 35 -2.38 -20.10 -4.86
CA VAL A 35 -1.61 -21.34 -4.82
C VAL A 35 -1.13 -21.72 -6.21
N LEU A 36 -1.99 -21.64 -7.21
CA LEU A 36 -1.65 -22.01 -8.59
C LEU A 36 -0.54 -21.11 -9.16
N PRO A 37 -0.62 -19.77 -9.09
CA PRO A 37 0.48 -18.90 -9.54
C PRO A 37 1.80 -19.15 -8.82
N MET A 38 1.77 -19.35 -7.50
CA MET A 38 2.98 -19.62 -6.73
C MET A 38 3.56 -21.00 -7.03
N SER A 39 2.74 -22.01 -7.27
CA SER A 39 3.20 -23.35 -7.66
C SER A 39 3.93 -23.33 -9.01
N TRP A 40 3.39 -22.61 -10.00
CA TRP A 40 4.06 -22.43 -11.28
C TRP A 40 5.35 -21.63 -11.16
N LEU A 41 5.37 -20.57 -10.35
CA LEU A 41 6.59 -19.81 -10.07
C LEU A 41 7.68 -20.72 -9.50
N VAL A 42 7.36 -21.53 -8.48
CA VAL A 42 8.30 -22.48 -7.89
C VAL A 42 8.73 -23.52 -8.92
N TYR A 43 7.82 -24.12 -9.67
CA TYR A 43 8.14 -25.10 -10.70
C TYR A 43 9.14 -24.53 -11.74
N TYR A 44 8.83 -23.35 -12.31
CA TYR A 44 9.70 -22.73 -13.33
C TYR A 44 11.07 -22.31 -12.80
N SER A 45 11.21 -22.03 -11.50
CA SER A 45 12.51 -21.71 -10.91
C SER A 45 13.49 -22.89 -10.93
N PHE A 46 12.97 -24.12 -11.01
CA PHE A 46 13.75 -25.36 -11.05
C PHE A 46 13.79 -26.00 -12.44
N VAL A 47 13.44 -25.30 -13.49
CA VAL A 47 13.43 -25.83 -14.86
C VAL A 47 14.34 -24.98 -15.74
N ASP A 48 15.05 -25.62 -16.68
CA ASP A 48 15.84 -24.94 -17.70
C ASP A 48 15.00 -24.58 -18.94
N LYS A 49 15.65 -23.99 -19.96
CA LYS A 49 15.01 -23.62 -21.23
C LYS A 49 14.40 -24.81 -21.98
N ASN A 50 14.89 -26.03 -21.74
CA ASN A 50 14.46 -27.25 -22.41
C ASN A 50 13.38 -28.00 -21.59
N GLY A 51 12.99 -27.47 -20.43
CA GLY A 51 12.05 -28.12 -19.54
C GLY A 51 12.65 -29.18 -18.61
N ALA A 52 13.98 -29.34 -18.58
CA ALA A 52 14.66 -30.27 -17.68
C ALA A 52 14.86 -29.64 -16.28
N PHE A 53 14.74 -30.48 -15.24
CA PHE A 53 14.98 -30.07 -13.86
C PHE A 53 16.43 -29.61 -13.66
N THR A 54 16.62 -28.44 -13.06
CA THR A 54 17.94 -27.87 -12.78
C THR A 54 17.94 -26.99 -11.53
N ILE A 55 19.05 -27.02 -10.80
CA ILE A 55 19.37 -26.05 -9.74
C ILE A 55 20.27 -24.92 -10.29
N GLY A 56 20.70 -25.04 -11.54
CA GLY A 56 21.60 -24.08 -12.19
C GLY A 56 21.11 -22.64 -12.23
N ASN A 57 19.80 -22.42 -12.25
CA ASN A 57 19.22 -21.06 -12.18
C ASN A 57 19.61 -20.35 -10.87
N PHE A 58 19.60 -21.06 -9.75
CA PHE A 58 20.04 -20.52 -8.45
C PHE A 58 21.56 -20.39 -8.37
N GLY A 59 22.31 -21.32 -8.98
CA GLY A 59 23.76 -21.19 -9.10
C GLY A 59 24.12 -19.86 -9.78
N ARG A 60 23.49 -19.55 -10.90
CA ARG A 60 23.67 -18.27 -11.64
C ARG A 60 23.23 -17.07 -10.82
N LEU A 61 22.11 -17.17 -10.10
CA LEU A 61 21.57 -16.10 -9.29
C LEU A 61 22.55 -15.64 -8.19
N PHE A 62 23.29 -16.56 -7.58
CA PHE A 62 24.21 -16.26 -6.48
C PHE A 62 25.69 -16.19 -6.89
N SER A 63 26.03 -16.49 -8.14
CA SER A 63 27.42 -16.40 -8.64
C SER A 63 27.64 -15.26 -9.62
N GLU A 64 26.62 -14.87 -10.41
CA GLU A 64 26.75 -13.82 -11.39
C GLU A 64 26.47 -12.43 -10.76
N SER A 65 27.37 -11.47 -10.94
CA SER A 65 27.20 -10.08 -10.45
C SER A 65 25.90 -9.43 -10.96
N ALA A 66 25.51 -9.79 -12.17
CA ALA A 66 24.27 -9.32 -12.80
C ALA A 66 22.98 -9.60 -12.00
N PHE A 67 23.01 -10.51 -11.03
CA PHE A 67 21.91 -10.81 -10.11
C PHE A 67 22.23 -10.46 -8.66
N LEU A 68 23.48 -10.64 -8.25
CA LEU A 68 23.89 -10.36 -6.88
C LEU A 68 23.85 -8.86 -6.57
N GLU A 69 24.31 -8.01 -7.50
CA GLU A 69 24.26 -6.56 -7.34
C GLU A 69 22.83 -6.01 -7.18
N PRO A 70 21.83 -6.36 -8.02
CA PRO A 70 20.43 -5.97 -7.80
C PRO A 70 19.87 -6.45 -6.47
N LEU A 71 20.26 -7.62 -5.98
CA LEU A 71 19.81 -8.14 -4.69
C LEU A 71 20.38 -7.29 -3.53
N LEU A 72 21.67 -7.01 -3.55
CA LEU A 72 22.34 -6.16 -2.56
C LEU A 72 21.82 -4.72 -2.62
N THR A 73 21.62 -4.17 -3.82
CA THR A 73 21.04 -2.84 -4.03
C THR A 73 19.63 -2.77 -3.43
N THR A 74 18.81 -3.80 -3.64
CA THR A 74 17.46 -3.84 -3.07
C THR A 74 17.49 -3.85 -1.54
N PHE A 75 18.37 -4.66 -0.95
CA PHE A 75 18.49 -4.76 0.50
C PHE A 75 19.00 -3.46 1.13
N THR A 76 20.03 -2.86 0.54
CA THR A 76 20.60 -1.57 1.01
C THR A 76 19.59 -0.44 0.83
N LEU A 77 18.88 -0.40 -0.30
CA LEU A 77 17.81 0.57 -0.55
C LEU A 77 16.68 0.45 0.48
N ALA A 78 16.19 -0.75 0.73
CA ALA A 78 15.13 -0.99 1.71
C ALA A 78 15.56 -0.60 3.13
N THR A 79 16.80 -0.93 3.52
CA THR A 79 17.36 -0.60 4.83
C THR A 79 17.50 0.91 5.01
N THR A 80 18.13 1.59 4.06
CA THR A 80 18.36 3.05 4.13
C THR A 80 17.04 3.82 4.08
N THR A 81 16.11 3.42 3.22
CA THR A 81 14.75 4.00 3.17
C THR A 81 14.02 3.83 4.49
N SER A 82 14.02 2.62 5.07
CA SER A 82 13.36 2.34 6.35
C SER A 82 13.91 3.20 7.48
N LEU A 83 15.24 3.34 7.57
CA LEU A 83 15.88 4.19 8.57
C LEU A 83 15.48 5.67 8.41
N ILE A 84 15.52 6.20 7.19
CA ILE A 84 15.08 7.57 6.89
C ILE A 84 13.62 7.76 7.27
N CYS A 85 12.75 6.81 6.89
CA CYS A 85 11.33 6.87 7.24
C CYS A 85 11.12 6.93 8.76
N CYS A 86 11.84 6.15 9.54
CA CYS A 86 11.76 6.19 11.01
C CYS A 86 12.25 7.52 11.59
N LEU A 87 13.39 8.02 11.10
CA LEU A 87 13.98 9.29 11.53
C LEU A 87 13.06 10.48 11.25
N VAL A 88 12.32 10.44 10.16
CA VAL A 88 11.40 11.52 9.76
C VAL A 88 10.02 11.35 10.42
N ALA A 89 9.45 10.15 10.34
CA ALA A 89 8.06 9.92 10.73
C ALA A 89 7.86 9.89 12.25
N ALA A 90 8.82 9.38 13.03
CA ALA A 90 8.65 9.27 14.48
C ALA A 90 8.59 10.65 15.16
N PRO A 91 9.48 11.63 14.87
CA PRO A 91 9.37 12.98 15.40
C PRO A 91 8.06 13.68 14.96
N ILE A 92 7.70 13.60 13.67
CA ILE A 92 6.47 14.24 13.17
C ILE A 92 5.24 13.59 13.82
N GLY A 93 5.22 12.26 13.95
CA GLY A 93 4.15 11.53 14.63
C GLY A 93 4.00 11.97 16.08
N TRP A 94 5.11 12.15 16.80
CA TRP A 94 5.10 12.65 18.17
C TRP A 94 4.61 14.10 18.25
N LEU A 95 5.11 15.00 17.39
CA LEU A 95 4.67 16.41 17.37
C LEU A 95 3.16 16.52 17.14
N VAL A 96 2.62 15.73 16.23
CA VAL A 96 1.20 15.79 15.87
C VAL A 96 0.28 15.11 16.91
N ALA A 97 0.77 14.05 17.57
CA ALA A 97 -0.04 13.26 18.50
C ALA A 97 0.04 13.75 19.95
N ARG A 98 1.18 14.35 20.38
CA ARG A 98 1.46 14.62 21.80
C ARG A 98 1.72 16.09 22.12
N THR A 99 1.63 17.00 21.16
CA THR A 99 1.93 18.41 21.39
C THR A 99 0.79 19.35 20.95
N ASP A 100 0.83 20.58 21.44
CA ASP A 100 -0.09 21.66 21.04
C ASP A 100 0.34 22.37 19.76
N MET A 101 1.07 21.67 18.87
CA MET A 101 1.51 22.20 17.57
C MET A 101 0.28 22.65 16.74
N PRO A 102 0.28 23.88 16.19
CA PRO A 102 -0.81 24.34 15.37
C PRO A 102 -0.91 23.51 14.08
N LEU A 103 -2.11 23.45 13.50
CA LEU A 103 -2.38 22.74 12.23
C LEU A 103 -2.05 21.23 12.25
N GLY A 104 -2.03 20.56 13.40
CA GLY A 104 -1.76 19.13 13.49
C GLY A 104 -2.71 18.27 12.64
N ARG A 105 -4.00 18.66 12.53
CA ARG A 105 -4.99 18.01 11.65
C ARG A 105 -4.62 18.16 10.17
N LEU A 106 -4.16 19.35 9.76
CA LEU A 106 -3.70 19.60 8.39
C LEU A 106 -2.44 18.78 8.08
N THR A 107 -1.50 18.72 9.02
CA THR A 107 -0.31 17.88 8.89
C THR A 107 -0.69 16.40 8.65
N ARG A 108 -1.62 15.83 9.43
CA ARG A 108 -2.15 14.47 9.20
C ARG A 108 -2.78 14.31 7.81
N LEU A 109 -3.55 15.31 7.38
CA LEU A 109 -4.16 15.29 6.04
C LEU A 109 -3.10 15.29 4.94
N LEU A 110 -2.06 16.12 5.05
CA LEU A 110 -0.98 16.19 4.06
C LEU A 110 -0.11 14.93 4.06
N VAL A 111 0.14 14.31 5.21
CA VAL A 111 0.78 12.98 5.27
C VAL A 111 -0.09 11.93 4.55
N THR A 112 -1.41 11.98 4.73
CA THR A 112 -2.35 11.10 4.01
C THR A 112 -2.30 11.37 2.50
N ALA A 113 -2.14 12.62 2.08
CA ALA A 113 -1.96 12.99 0.68
C ALA A 113 -0.71 12.33 0.08
N SER A 114 0.42 12.40 0.79
CA SER A 114 1.64 11.69 0.40
C SER A 114 1.43 10.17 0.31
N PHE A 115 0.73 9.56 1.27
CA PHE A 115 0.39 8.14 1.27
C PHE A 115 -0.45 7.72 0.06
N VAL A 116 -1.38 8.57 -0.34
CA VAL A 116 -2.32 8.31 -1.44
C VAL A 116 -1.65 8.49 -2.81
N THR A 117 -0.59 9.28 -2.91
CA THR A 117 0.17 9.49 -4.15
C THR A 117 0.89 8.22 -4.58
N PRO A 118 0.74 7.78 -5.85
CA PRO A 118 1.52 6.67 -6.36
C PRO A 118 3.03 6.96 -6.34
N PRO A 119 3.87 6.08 -5.79
CA PRO A 119 5.32 6.34 -5.71
C PRO A 119 6.00 6.55 -7.07
N PHE A 120 5.51 5.89 -8.13
CA PHE A 120 6.06 6.08 -9.48
C PHE A 120 5.73 7.47 -10.03
N LEU A 121 4.54 8.00 -9.76
CA LEU A 121 4.19 9.37 -10.15
C LEU A 121 5.03 10.39 -9.38
N GLY A 122 5.30 10.10 -8.11
CA GLY A 122 6.23 10.88 -7.32
C GLY A 122 7.66 10.87 -7.87
N ALA A 123 8.12 9.73 -8.40
CA ALA A 123 9.42 9.62 -9.05
C ALA A 123 9.51 10.51 -10.30
N ILE A 124 8.47 10.51 -11.13
CA ILE A 124 8.39 11.38 -12.33
C ILE A 124 8.34 12.86 -11.92
N ALA A 125 7.58 13.19 -10.89
CA ALA A 125 7.54 14.57 -10.41
C ALA A 125 8.92 15.04 -9.89
N TRP A 126 9.67 14.17 -9.24
CA TRP A 126 11.05 14.45 -8.82
C TRP A 126 12.05 14.46 -9.99
N GLU A 127 11.79 13.71 -11.05
CA GLU A 127 12.51 13.84 -12.32
C GLU A 127 12.35 15.25 -12.90
N LEU A 128 11.12 15.79 -12.98
CA LEU A 128 10.85 17.18 -13.38
C LEU A 128 11.56 18.21 -12.50
N LEU A 129 11.73 17.92 -11.20
CA LEU A 129 12.35 18.84 -10.24
C LEU A 129 13.87 18.75 -10.24
N ALA A 130 14.44 17.55 -10.26
CA ALA A 130 15.83 17.32 -9.88
C ALA A 130 16.64 16.49 -10.89
N ALA A 131 16.15 16.34 -12.14
CA ALA A 131 16.99 15.83 -13.23
C ALA A 131 18.19 16.74 -13.45
N PRO A 132 19.41 16.21 -13.69
CA PRO A 132 20.64 17.00 -13.75
C PRO A 132 20.57 18.19 -14.72
N ASN A 133 20.10 17.96 -15.94
CA ASN A 133 20.11 18.97 -16.99
C ASN A 133 18.82 19.79 -17.04
N SER A 134 17.67 19.13 -16.98
CA SER A 134 16.33 19.70 -17.22
C SER A 134 15.55 20.02 -15.96
N GLY A 135 16.00 19.57 -14.78
CA GLY A 135 15.25 19.73 -13.52
C GLY A 135 15.08 21.19 -13.10
N LEU A 136 13.85 21.55 -12.72
CA LEU A 136 13.48 22.93 -12.34
C LEU A 136 14.34 23.49 -11.20
N LEU A 137 14.69 22.65 -10.19
CA LEU A 137 15.54 23.06 -9.07
C LEU A 137 16.98 23.32 -9.51
N ASN A 138 17.50 22.54 -10.45
CA ASN A 138 18.83 22.75 -11.01
C ASN A 138 18.88 23.98 -11.92
N GLN A 139 17.81 24.27 -12.67
CA GLN A 139 17.69 25.51 -13.43
C GLN A 139 17.63 26.72 -12.52
N ALA A 140 16.85 26.66 -11.43
CA ALA A 140 16.81 27.72 -10.42
C ALA A 140 18.19 27.94 -9.78
N PHE A 141 18.90 26.85 -9.43
CA PHE A 141 20.27 26.93 -8.91
C PHE A 141 21.20 27.65 -9.89
N ARG A 142 21.22 27.26 -11.17
CA ARG A 142 22.05 27.90 -12.20
C ARG A 142 21.70 29.38 -12.40
N ALA A 143 20.40 29.71 -12.42
CA ALA A 143 19.94 31.08 -12.56
C ALA A 143 20.35 31.98 -11.37
N LEU A 144 20.37 31.44 -10.14
CA LEU A 144 20.74 32.17 -8.93
C LEU A 144 22.25 32.30 -8.74
N THR A 145 23.03 31.30 -9.15
CA THR A 145 24.48 31.24 -8.90
C THR A 145 25.32 31.65 -10.10
N GLY A 146 24.72 31.77 -11.29
CA GLY A 146 25.47 31.97 -12.54
C GLY A 146 26.31 30.76 -12.94
N ALA A 147 26.00 29.56 -12.43
CA ALA A 147 26.76 28.35 -12.72
C ALA A 147 26.61 27.92 -14.17
N GLU A 148 27.63 27.24 -14.70
CA GLU A 148 27.64 26.71 -16.07
C GLU A 148 26.49 25.70 -16.30
N PRO A 149 26.01 25.53 -17.53
CA PRO A 149 24.87 24.67 -17.86
C PRO A 149 25.01 23.21 -17.47
N ASP A 150 26.22 22.68 -17.39
CA ASP A 150 26.57 21.31 -16.99
C ASP A 150 26.57 21.09 -15.47
N LYS A 151 26.64 22.17 -14.68
CA LYS A 151 26.64 22.07 -13.22
C LYS A 151 25.22 21.88 -12.69
N HIS A 152 25.09 20.90 -11.81
CA HIS A 152 23.84 20.59 -11.12
C HIS A 152 24.07 20.42 -9.62
N LEU A 153 23.10 20.85 -8.81
CA LEU A 153 23.09 20.67 -7.36
C LEU A 153 22.49 19.31 -6.99
N PHE A 154 21.47 18.88 -7.73
CA PHE A 154 20.74 17.64 -7.51
C PHE A 154 20.90 16.68 -8.68
N ASN A 155 21.06 15.40 -8.36
CA ASN A 155 20.97 14.31 -9.33
C ASN A 155 20.00 13.26 -8.83
N ILE A 156 18.79 13.26 -9.37
CA ILE A 156 17.76 12.31 -8.97
C ILE A 156 18.05 10.89 -9.48
N TYR A 157 18.79 10.75 -10.58
CA TYR A 157 19.23 9.48 -11.15
C TYR A 157 20.46 8.95 -10.40
N SER A 158 20.28 8.68 -9.12
CA SER A 158 21.32 8.18 -8.25
C SER A 158 20.70 7.32 -7.14
N PHE A 159 21.50 6.49 -6.48
CA PHE A 159 21.03 5.70 -5.34
C PHE A 159 20.48 6.58 -4.20
N PRO A 160 21.12 7.68 -3.78
CA PRO A 160 20.53 8.61 -2.80
C PRO A 160 19.24 9.27 -3.28
N GLY A 161 19.16 9.66 -4.57
CA GLY A 161 17.96 10.24 -5.17
C GLY A 161 16.78 9.26 -5.14
N LEU A 162 17.01 8.02 -5.56
CA LEU A 162 16.00 6.96 -5.47
C LEU A 162 15.55 6.71 -4.02
N THR A 163 16.51 6.61 -3.08
CA THR A 163 16.22 6.41 -1.66
C THR A 163 15.35 7.54 -1.10
N PHE A 164 15.69 8.78 -1.43
CA PHE A 164 14.94 9.97 -1.04
C PHE A 164 13.50 9.93 -1.57
N VAL A 165 13.31 9.64 -2.85
CA VAL A 165 11.97 9.57 -3.46
C VAL A 165 11.13 8.47 -2.82
N ILE A 166 11.69 7.27 -2.64
CA ILE A 166 10.96 6.18 -2.00
C ILE A 166 10.60 6.56 -0.56
N ALA A 167 11.53 7.18 0.19
CA ALA A 167 11.27 7.62 1.56
C ALA A 167 10.11 8.64 1.62
N CYS A 168 10.02 9.59 0.67
CA CYS A 168 8.91 10.56 0.59
C CYS A 168 7.52 9.92 0.52
N TYR A 169 7.39 8.74 -0.08
CA TYR A 169 6.09 8.07 -0.23
C TYR A 169 5.92 6.83 0.66
N THR A 170 6.96 6.50 1.45
CA THR A 170 6.95 5.37 2.37
C THR A 170 6.88 5.80 3.84
N PHE A 171 7.41 6.98 4.21
CA PHE A 171 7.37 7.46 5.61
C PHE A 171 5.95 7.53 6.20
N PRO A 172 4.86 7.75 5.43
CA PRO A 172 3.51 7.78 5.99
C PRO A 172 3.09 6.47 6.66
N TYR A 173 3.62 5.33 6.22
CA TYR A 173 3.35 4.04 6.88
C TYR A 173 3.86 4.03 8.33
N VAL A 174 5.09 4.50 8.53
CA VAL A 174 5.68 4.64 9.87
C VAL A 174 4.92 5.68 10.69
N PHE A 175 4.63 6.84 10.08
CA PHE A 175 3.90 7.92 10.73
C PHE A 175 2.55 7.47 11.29
N VAL A 176 1.74 6.76 10.50
CA VAL A 176 0.41 6.29 10.92
C VAL A 176 0.51 5.33 12.10
N LEU A 177 1.47 4.40 12.08
CA LEU A 177 1.65 3.44 13.17
C LEU A 177 2.12 4.13 14.46
N VAL A 178 3.07 5.03 14.36
CA VAL A 178 3.61 5.77 15.49
C VAL A 178 2.58 6.74 16.06
N ALA A 179 1.92 7.55 15.22
CA ALA A 179 0.90 8.50 15.67
C ALA A 179 -0.27 7.78 16.35
N ASN A 180 -0.77 6.67 15.75
CA ASN A 180 -1.85 5.89 16.35
C ASN A 180 -1.46 5.23 17.69
N ALA A 181 -0.20 4.79 17.84
CA ALA A 181 0.29 4.26 19.10
C ALA A 181 0.37 5.34 20.18
N LEU A 182 0.85 6.52 19.81
CA LEU A 182 0.93 7.68 20.70
C LEU A 182 -0.45 8.22 21.09
N ASP A 183 -1.40 8.30 20.16
CA ASP A 183 -2.78 8.74 20.42
C ASP A 183 -3.49 7.82 21.45
N ARG A 184 -3.14 6.53 21.50
CA ARG A 184 -3.72 5.54 22.42
C ARG A 184 -2.97 5.41 23.75
N MET A 185 -1.84 6.08 23.92
CA MET A 185 -1.04 6.01 25.15
C MET A 185 -1.72 6.80 26.25
N PRO A 186 -2.01 6.18 27.44
CA PRO A 186 -2.60 6.88 28.57
C PRO A 186 -1.71 8.04 29.05
N GLY A 187 -2.31 9.21 29.29
CA GLY A 187 -1.61 10.38 29.83
C GLY A 187 -1.09 10.17 31.25
N ASP A 188 -1.75 9.31 32.02
CA ASP A 188 -1.44 9.00 33.44
C ASP A 188 0.02 8.56 33.66
N LEU A 189 0.64 7.89 32.67
CA LEU A 189 2.04 7.46 32.76
C LEU A 189 3.01 8.65 32.68
N GLU A 190 2.68 9.65 31.88
CA GLU A 190 3.46 10.88 31.75
C GLU A 190 3.24 11.79 32.98
N ASP A 191 2.00 11.83 33.49
CA ASP A 191 1.68 12.54 34.73
C ASP A 191 2.38 11.93 35.95
N ALA A 192 2.45 10.61 36.05
CA ALA A 192 3.22 9.93 37.09
C ALA A 192 4.73 10.30 37.03
N SER A 193 5.30 10.37 35.83
CA SER A 193 6.68 10.84 35.64
C SER A 193 6.85 12.28 36.11
N ALA A 194 5.92 13.17 35.78
CA ALA A 194 5.97 14.57 36.20
C ALA A 194 5.80 14.74 37.72
N ILE A 195 4.92 13.97 38.37
CA ILE A 195 4.75 13.97 39.83
C ILE A 195 6.03 13.52 40.53
N LEU A 196 6.76 12.58 39.94
CA LEU A 196 8.05 12.10 40.45
C LEU A 196 9.22 13.06 40.13
N GLY A 197 8.94 14.26 39.58
CA GLY A 197 9.94 15.29 39.29
C GLY A 197 10.69 15.09 37.97
N GLY A 198 10.22 14.19 37.10
CA GLY A 198 10.81 13.98 35.78
C GLY A 198 10.58 15.20 34.87
N SER A 199 11.64 15.65 34.19
CA SER A 199 11.53 16.65 33.12
C SER A 199 10.78 16.10 31.91
N ALA A 200 10.32 16.98 30.99
CA ALA A 200 9.69 16.56 29.75
C ALA A 200 10.61 15.63 28.91
N TRP A 201 11.92 15.86 28.95
CA TRP A 201 12.92 15.02 28.29
C TRP A 201 13.08 13.66 28.98
N ASP A 202 13.08 13.61 30.30
CA ASP A 202 13.13 12.34 31.07
C ASP A 202 11.88 11.50 30.79
N THR A 203 10.71 12.12 30.78
CA THR A 203 9.44 11.48 30.43
C THR A 203 9.47 10.94 29.00
N ALA A 204 9.91 11.76 28.03
CA ALA A 204 10.03 11.33 26.64
C ALA A 204 10.96 10.12 26.51
N ARG A 205 12.16 10.16 27.11
CA ARG A 205 13.18 9.12 26.99
C ARG A 205 12.84 7.83 27.75
N ARG A 206 12.24 7.95 28.95
CA ARG A 206 12.01 6.79 29.84
C ARG A 206 10.61 6.20 29.73
N VAL A 207 9.63 6.97 29.24
CA VAL A 207 8.23 6.55 29.15
C VAL A 207 7.76 6.53 27.68
N THR A 208 7.73 7.69 27.03
CA THR A 208 7.08 7.82 25.71
C THR A 208 7.82 7.05 24.61
N ILE A 209 9.16 7.20 24.49
CA ILE A 209 9.94 6.51 23.45
C ILE A 209 9.91 4.98 23.63
N PRO A 210 10.17 4.41 24.84
CA PRO A 210 10.10 2.96 25.02
C PRO A 210 8.72 2.36 24.71
N LEU A 211 7.64 3.07 25.03
CA LEU A 211 6.28 2.64 24.73
C LEU A 211 5.92 2.78 23.24
N ALA A 212 6.47 3.76 22.55
CA ALA A 212 6.28 3.94 21.10
C ALA A 212 7.21 3.05 20.27
N LEU A 213 8.33 2.55 20.83
CA LEU A 213 9.35 1.80 20.11
C LEU A 213 8.80 0.58 19.34
N PRO A 214 7.90 -0.24 19.88
CA PRO A 214 7.30 -1.33 19.11
C PRO A 214 6.57 -0.86 17.86
N ALA A 215 5.88 0.28 17.90
CA ALA A 215 5.21 0.86 16.74
C ALA A 215 6.20 1.42 15.72
N VAL A 216 7.31 2.00 16.17
CA VAL A 216 8.42 2.43 15.30
C VAL A 216 9.05 1.23 14.61
N LEU A 217 9.35 0.14 15.34
CA LEU A 217 9.92 -1.08 14.77
C LEU A 217 8.97 -1.75 13.77
N ALA A 218 7.68 -1.80 14.07
CA ALA A 218 6.66 -2.28 13.13
C ALA A 218 6.63 -1.40 11.87
N GLY A 219 6.64 -0.09 12.04
CA GLY A 219 6.71 0.86 10.94
C GLY A 219 7.97 0.70 10.10
N ALA A 220 9.12 0.47 10.75
CA ALA A 220 10.37 0.20 10.07
C ALA A 220 10.30 -1.05 9.18
N LEU A 221 9.72 -2.14 9.68
CA LEU A 221 9.54 -3.37 8.93
C LEU A 221 8.60 -3.19 7.74
N VAL A 222 7.48 -2.49 7.94
CA VAL A 222 6.55 -2.16 6.84
C VAL A 222 7.23 -1.28 5.80
N ALA A 223 7.97 -0.24 6.21
CA ALA A 223 8.70 0.63 5.28
C ALA A 223 9.78 -0.13 4.51
N PHE A 224 10.49 -1.05 5.17
CA PHE A 224 11.46 -1.93 4.54
C PHE A 224 10.81 -2.82 3.46
N LEU A 225 9.70 -3.48 3.81
CA LEU A 225 8.95 -4.34 2.88
C LEU A 225 8.44 -3.55 1.68
N GLN A 226 7.89 -2.37 1.90
CA GLN A 226 7.40 -1.51 0.82
C GLN A 226 8.53 -1.07 -0.12
N ALA A 227 9.67 -0.62 0.42
CA ALA A 227 10.82 -0.21 -0.38
C ALA A 227 11.43 -1.38 -1.16
N MET A 228 11.47 -2.59 -0.57
CA MET A 228 12.03 -3.79 -1.17
C MET A 228 11.18 -4.30 -2.35
N THR A 229 9.86 -4.17 -2.25
CA THR A 229 8.92 -4.74 -3.24
C THR A 229 8.49 -3.75 -4.32
N LEU A 230 8.84 -2.48 -4.17
CA LEU A 230 8.47 -1.41 -5.08
C LEU A 230 9.15 -1.59 -6.45
N PHE A 231 8.37 -1.49 -7.53
CA PHE A 231 8.87 -1.53 -8.91
C PHE A 231 8.94 -0.13 -9.54
N GLY A 232 7.86 0.64 -9.45
CA GLY A 232 7.67 1.83 -10.29
C GLY A 232 8.74 2.91 -10.14
N SER A 233 9.07 3.34 -8.91
CA SER A 233 10.12 4.37 -8.70
C SER A 233 11.52 3.87 -9.10
N PRO A 234 11.94 2.62 -8.76
CA PRO A 234 13.17 2.07 -9.29
C PRO A 234 13.21 1.98 -10.83
N ALA A 235 12.11 1.64 -11.48
CA ALA A 235 12.07 1.55 -12.94
C ALA A 235 12.31 2.93 -13.60
N ILE A 236 11.76 4.01 -13.02
CA ILE A 236 11.89 5.37 -13.53
C ILE A 236 13.26 5.97 -13.21
N LEU A 237 13.84 5.71 -12.03
CA LEU A 237 15.05 6.41 -11.59
C LEU A 237 16.32 5.56 -11.61
N ALA A 238 16.24 4.24 -11.33
CA ALA A 238 17.42 3.39 -11.27
C ALA A 238 17.86 2.88 -12.63
N ILE A 239 16.93 2.51 -13.52
CA ILE A 239 17.26 2.02 -14.87
C ILE A 239 18.01 3.09 -15.68
N PRO A 240 17.54 4.35 -15.77
CA PRO A 240 18.31 5.40 -16.43
C PRO A 240 19.63 5.74 -15.74
N ALA A 241 19.74 5.49 -14.44
CA ALA A 241 20.97 5.67 -13.66
C ALA A 241 21.98 4.53 -13.84
N GLY A 242 21.64 3.49 -14.60
CA GLY A 242 22.52 2.37 -14.93
C GLY A 242 22.61 1.27 -13.84
N PHE A 243 21.70 1.25 -12.88
CA PHE A 243 21.64 0.18 -11.87
C PHE A 243 20.24 -0.43 -11.74
N HIS A 244 20.16 -1.62 -11.18
CA HIS A 244 18.92 -2.35 -11.00
C HIS A 244 18.64 -2.64 -9.53
N THR A 245 17.36 -2.62 -9.18
CA THR A 245 16.84 -3.37 -8.03
C THR A 245 16.39 -4.76 -8.49
N MET A 246 16.11 -5.65 -7.54
CA MET A 246 15.64 -6.99 -7.91
C MET A 246 14.32 -6.97 -8.67
N THR A 247 13.42 -6.05 -8.35
CA THR A 247 12.15 -5.87 -9.04
C THR A 247 12.33 -5.43 -10.50
N THR A 248 13.22 -4.48 -10.76
CA THR A 248 13.53 -4.05 -12.14
C THR A 248 14.35 -5.11 -12.90
N LYS A 249 15.17 -5.90 -12.19
CA LYS A 249 15.88 -7.02 -12.80
C LYS A 249 14.94 -8.12 -13.23
N ILE A 250 13.96 -8.50 -12.40
CA ILE A 250 12.93 -9.47 -12.77
C ILE A 250 12.19 -9.01 -14.02
N TRP A 251 11.76 -7.74 -14.06
CA TRP A 251 11.12 -7.17 -15.24
C TRP A 251 12.00 -7.23 -16.49
N SER A 252 13.29 -6.89 -16.38
CA SER A 252 14.23 -6.91 -17.51
C SER A 252 14.43 -8.32 -18.11
N LEU A 253 14.21 -9.38 -17.33
CA LEU A 253 14.30 -10.76 -17.82
C LEU A 253 13.10 -11.18 -18.70
N PHE A 254 12.02 -10.38 -18.72
CA PHE A 254 10.90 -10.55 -19.65
C PHE A 254 11.06 -9.74 -20.94
N GLN A 255 12.05 -8.84 -21.00
CA GLN A 255 12.42 -8.17 -22.24
C GLN A 255 13.11 -9.13 -23.19
N TYR A 256 13.13 -8.78 -24.47
CA TYR A 256 13.70 -9.66 -25.49
C TYR A 256 15.23 -9.84 -25.35
N PRO A 257 15.76 -11.06 -25.39
CA PRO A 257 15.08 -12.36 -25.40
C PRO A 257 14.61 -12.78 -24.01
N PRO A 258 13.32 -13.16 -23.85
CA PRO A 258 12.75 -13.44 -22.54
C PRO A 258 13.36 -14.70 -21.89
N LYS A 259 13.56 -14.63 -20.57
CA LYS A 259 14.13 -15.71 -19.73
C LYS A 259 13.22 -15.94 -18.51
N PRO A 260 12.02 -16.50 -18.71
CA PRO A 260 11.02 -16.64 -17.62
C PRO A 260 11.48 -17.58 -16.50
N GLU A 261 12.31 -18.57 -16.80
CA GLU A 261 12.91 -19.49 -15.81
C GLU A 261 13.83 -18.76 -14.82
N LEU A 262 14.66 -17.83 -15.33
CA LEU A 262 15.52 -17.00 -14.50
C LEU A 262 14.72 -15.94 -13.73
N ALA A 263 13.69 -15.39 -14.34
CA ALA A 263 12.78 -14.44 -13.65
C ALA A 263 12.04 -15.13 -12.49
N ALA A 264 11.59 -16.37 -12.68
CA ALA A 264 10.99 -17.17 -11.62
C ALA A 264 11.99 -17.45 -10.50
N ALA A 265 13.21 -17.87 -10.82
CA ALA A 265 14.26 -18.11 -9.84
C ALA A 265 14.63 -16.82 -9.09
N ALA A 266 14.75 -15.69 -9.79
CA ALA A 266 15.04 -14.37 -9.21
C ALA A 266 13.92 -13.84 -8.29
N SER A 267 12.70 -14.30 -8.49
CA SER A 267 11.54 -13.93 -7.67
C SER A 267 11.53 -14.61 -6.30
N LEU A 268 12.09 -15.82 -6.18
CA LEU A 268 12.03 -16.60 -4.93
C LEU A 268 12.78 -15.97 -3.75
N PRO A 269 13.99 -15.38 -3.89
CA PRO A 269 14.65 -14.68 -2.79
C PRO A 269 13.81 -13.54 -2.22
N LEU A 270 13.15 -12.73 -3.07
CA LEU A 270 12.25 -11.67 -2.62
C LEU A 270 11.07 -12.25 -1.83
N LEU A 271 10.45 -13.31 -2.34
CA LEU A 271 9.33 -13.98 -1.67
C LEU A 271 9.76 -14.54 -0.31
N VAL A 272 10.87 -15.27 -0.26
CA VAL A 272 11.40 -15.87 0.98
C VAL A 272 11.74 -14.78 2.00
N LEU A 273 12.42 -13.73 1.58
CA LEU A 273 12.78 -12.63 2.45
C LEU A 273 11.53 -11.91 3.00
N THR A 274 10.51 -11.70 2.16
CA THR A 274 9.23 -11.11 2.58
C THR A 274 8.54 -11.97 3.64
N VAL A 275 8.50 -13.30 3.46
CA VAL A 275 7.93 -14.24 4.44
C VAL A 275 8.71 -14.19 5.76
N ILE A 276 10.04 -14.17 5.72
CA ILE A 276 10.90 -14.08 6.92
C ILE A 276 10.62 -12.79 7.68
N LEU A 277 10.54 -11.65 6.98
CA LEU A 277 10.29 -10.34 7.59
C LEU A 277 8.90 -10.24 8.20
N LEU A 278 7.87 -10.75 7.54
CA LEU A 278 6.52 -10.81 8.11
C LEU A 278 6.45 -11.71 9.35
N ARG A 279 7.20 -12.81 9.36
CA ARG A 279 7.34 -13.64 10.56
C ARG A 279 8.04 -12.88 11.69
N ALA A 280 9.12 -12.16 11.37
CA ALA A 280 9.83 -11.34 12.34
C ALA A 280 8.93 -10.23 12.91
N GLU A 281 8.17 -9.53 12.07
CA GLU A 281 7.16 -8.55 12.47
C GLU A 281 6.17 -9.15 13.46
N HIS A 282 5.58 -10.29 13.11
CA HIS A 282 4.61 -10.98 13.98
C HIS A 282 5.23 -11.42 15.32
N MET A 283 6.48 -11.88 15.33
CA MET A 283 7.18 -12.25 16.57
C MET A 283 7.49 -11.05 17.45
N ILE A 284 7.86 -9.91 16.86
CA ILE A 284 8.18 -8.67 17.59
C ILE A 284 6.91 -8.07 18.19
N LEU A 285 5.84 -7.96 17.39
CA LEU A 285 4.57 -7.38 17.81
C LEU A 285 3.75 -8.34 18.72
N GLY A 286 3.72 -9.63 18.41
CA GLY A 286 2.92 -10.62 19.10
C GLY A 286 3.39 -10.91 20.55
N ARG A 287 4.70 -10.77 20.83
CA ARG A 287 5.27 -10.95 22.17
C ARG A 287 5.07 -9.75 23.10
N ARG A 288 4.76 -8.58 22.57
CA ARG A 288 4.58 -7.33 23.31
C ARG A 288 3.22 -6.69 22.98
N GLY A 289 2.18 -7.51 22.87
CA GLY A 289 0.83 -6.97 22.86
C GLY A 289 0.65 -6.17 24.14
N TYR A 290 0.85 -4.85 24.06
CA TYR A 290 0.38 -3.96 25.08
C TYR A 290 -1.16 -4.03 25.04
N ALA A 291 -1.71 -5.02 25.75
CA ALA A 291 -3.06 -4.90 26.23
C ALA A 291 -3.04 -3.63 27.09
N VAL A 292 -3.55 -2.55 26.55
CA VAL A 292 -3.93 -1.40 27.36
C VAL A 292 -4.97 -1.97 28.31
N LEU A 293 -4.53 -2.32 29.52
CA LEU A 293 -5.42 -2.67 30.63
C LEU A 293 -6.41 -1.51 30.70
N GLY A 294 -7.68 -1.81 30.42
CA GLY A 294 -8.74 -0.85 30.23
C GLY A 294 -8.85 0.14 31.39
N GLY A 295 -8.25 1.29 31.23
CA GLY A 295 -8.58 2.50 31.95
C GLY A 295 -9.50 3.32 31.05
N LYS A 296 -10.51 3.97 31.63
CA LYS A 296 -11.33 5.00 30.96
C LYS A 296 -10.42 5.83 30.07
N ASN A 297 -10.84 6.07 28.83
CA ASN A 297 -10.15 6.99 27.91
C ASN A 297 -9.86 8.32 28.62
N SER A 298 -8.68 8.44 29.22
CA SER A 298 -8.17 9.75 29.61
C SER A 298 -7.67 10.39 28.32
N ASP A 299 -8.15 11.59 28.02
CA ASP A 299 -7.69 12.35 26.88
C ASP A 299 -6.14 12.47 26.93
N PRO A 300 -5.44 12.27 25.82
CA PRO A 300 -3.99 12.38 25.81
C PRO A 300 -3.57 13.78 26.24
N ARG A 301 -2.71 13.87 27.24
CA ARG A 301 -2.16 15.15 27.68
C ARG A 301 -1.29 15.74 26.58
N LEU A 302 -1.63 16.93 26.10
CA LEU A 302 -0.81 17.63 25.12
C LEU A 302 0.31 18.41 25.81
N ILE A 303 1.55 18.19 25.38
CA ILE A 303 2.74 18.91 25.82
C ILE A 303 2.69 20.32 25.20
N ARG A 304 2.75 21.34 26.05
CA ARG A 304 2.79 22.74 25.60
C ARG A 304 4.19 23.11 25.13
N LEU A 305 4.34 23.34 23.83
CA LEU A 305 5.61 23.71 23.22
C LEU A 305 5.96 25.19 23.41
N GLY A 306 5.02 26.05 23.81
CA GLY A 306 5.24 27.49 23.92
C GLY A 306 5.71 28.10 22.58
N ALA A 307 6.87 28.78 22.58
CA ALA A 307 7.43 29.39 21.38
C ALA A 307 7.90 28.34 20.34
N TRP A 308 8.26 27.13 20.76
CA TRP A 308 8.74 26.03 19.90
C TRP A 308 7.65 25.46 18.98
N ARG A 309 6.38 25.80 19.20
CA ARG A 309 5.28 25.35 18.33
C ARG A 309 5.44 25.79 16.86
N TRP A 310 6.04 26.96 16.63
CA TRP A 310 6.26 27.47 15.28
C TRP A 310 7.43 26.80 14.55
N PRO A 311 8.62 26.64 15.16
CA PRO A 311 9.67 25.78 14.60
C PRO A 311 9.22 24.34 14.34
N ALA A 312 8.41 23.75 15.23
CA ALA A 312 7.84 22.42 15.02
C ALA A 312 6.93 22.36 13.79
N LEU A 313 6.05 23.35 13.62
CA LEU A 313 5.23 23.47 12.41
C LEU A 313 6.11 23.67 11.16
N GLY A 314 7.14 24.50 11.23
CA GLY A 314 8.11 24.73 10.16
C GLY A 314 8.82 23.45 9.73
N LEU A 315 9.22 22.61 10.68
CA LEU A 315 9.81 21.30 10.40
C LEU A 315 8.82 20.37 9.67
N CYS A 316 7.58 20.29 10.16
CA CYS A 316 6.53 19.49 9.50
C CYS A 316 6.27 19.99 8.07
N PHE A 317 6.19 21.29 7.88
CA PHE A 317 6.01 21.91 6.56
C PHE A 317 7.19 21.59 5.63
N LEU A 318 8.44 21.73 6.12
CA LEU A 318 9.66 21.43 5.35
C LEU A 318 9.68 19.98 4.88
N VAL A 319 9.32 19.03 5.75
CA VAL A 319 9.24 17.62 5.38
C VAL A 319 8.14 17.39 4.35
N LEU A 320 6.96 17.99 4.54
CA LEU A 320 5.82 17.83 3.61
C LEU A 320 5.98 18.59 2.30
N LEU A 321 6.90 19.55 2.23
CA LEU A 321 7.27 20.23 0.99
C LEU A 321 7.74 19.22 -0.07
N CYS A 322 8.54 18.23 0.35
CA CYS A 322 9.14 17.23 -0.54
C CYS A 322 8.12 16.24 -1.15
N PRO A 323 7.22 15.58 -0.40
CA PRO A 323 6.30 14.61 -0.97
C PRO A 323 5.02 15.20 -1.57
N VAL A 324 4.66 16.44 -1.22
CA VAL A 324 3.36 17.03 -1.60
C VAL A 324 3.52 18.28 -2.44
N PHE A 325 4.05 19.36 -1.86
CA PHE A 325 3.98 20.67 -2.52
C PHE A 325 4.86 20.76 -3.77
N LEU A 326 6.13 20.37 -3.68
CA LEU A 326 7.04 20.42 -4.82
C LEU A 326 6.62 19.47 -5.95
N PRO A 327 6.33 18.18 -5.70
CA PRO A 327 5.89 17.26 -6.73
C PRO A 327 4.59 17.70 -7.43
N TYR A 328 3.59 18.13 -6.67
CA TYR A 328 2.32 18.56 -7.26
C TYR A 328 2.47 19.86 -8.04
N GLY A 329 3.29 20.78 -7.55
CA GLY A 329 3.66 22.00 -8.27
C GLY A 329 4.38 21.70 -9.58
N ALA A 330 5.31 20.74 -9.59
CA ALA A 330 6.02 20.32 -10.80
C ALA A 330 5.10 19.66 -11.82
N LEU A 331 4.22 18.76 -11.38
CA LEU A 331 3.23 18.14 -12.28
C LEU A 331 2.28 19.20 -12.86
N PHE A 332 1.80 20.14 -12.03
CA PHE A 332 0.96 21.24 -12.51
C PHE A 332 1.71 22.10 -13.53
N ASN A 333 2.95 22.48 -13.21
CA ASN A 333 3.80 23.23 -14.13
C ASN A 333 3.95 22.53 -15.49
N ALA A 334 4.33 21.24 -15.49
CA ALA A 334 4.54 20.49 -16.71
C ALA A 334 3.25 20.25 -17.52
N ALA A 335 2.11 20.03 -16.85
CA ALA A 335 0.82 19.81 -17.49
C ALA A 335 0.33 21.05 -18.26
N PHE A 336 0.59 22.24 -17.75
CA PHE A 336 0.09 23.49 -18.32
C PHE A 336 1.17 24.38 -18.96
N SER A 337 2.41 23.90 -19.12
CA SER A 337 3.48 24.57 -19.82
C SER A 337 3.68 23.98 -21.21
N ARG A 338 4.07 24.81 -22.20
CA ARG A 338 4.45 24.35 -23.54
C ARG A 338 5.66 23.44 -23.53
N VAL A 339 6.58 23.69 -22.62
CA VAL A 339 7.79 22.89 -22.40
C VAL A 339 7.83 22.48 -20.93
N ALA A 340 7.75 21.19 -20.64
CA ALA A 340 7.63 20.65 -19.28
C ALA A 340 8.76 21.10 -18.33
N SER A 341 9.95 21.32 -18.86
CA SER A 341 11.14 21.77 -18.12
C SER A 341 11.21 23.27 -17.89
N GLN A 342 10.27 24.08 -18.36
CA GLN A 342 10.25 25.53 -18.14
C GLN A 342 9.21 25.89 -17.08
N VAL A 343 9.54 26.92 -16.29
CA VAL A 343 8.59 27.45 -15.30
C VAL A 343 7.42 28.12 -16.03
N ILE A 344 6.21 27.81 -15.59
CA ILE A 344 4.98 28.35 -16.16
C ILE A 344 4.97 29.88 -16.09
N SER A 345 4.58 30.53 -17.18
CA SER A 345 4.42 31.97 -17.32
C SER A 345 3.23 32.27 -18.23
N PHE A 346 2.77 33.53 -18.27
CA PHE A 346 1.68 33.91 -19.18
C PHE A 346 1.98 33.60 -20.66
N ASN A 347 3.27 33.61 -21.06
CA ASN A 347 3.66 33.40 -22.44
C ASN A 347 3.75 31.92 -22.83
N ASN A 348 3.96 31.01 -21.87
CA ASN A 348 4.09 29.57 -22.11
C ASN A 348 2.95 28.72 -21.55
N PHE A 349 1.95 29.36 -20.92
CA PHE A 349 0.74 28.66 -20.44
C PHE A 349 -0.06 28.09 -21.62
N THR A 350 -0.50 26.83 -21.49
CA THR A 350 -1.23 26.15 -22.55
C THR A 350 -2.14 25.05 -22.03
N PHE A 351 -3.26 24.83 -22.70
CA PHE A 351 -4.11 23.63 -22.56
C PHE A 351 -3.81 22.55 -23.62
N ARG A 352 -2.81 22.75 -24.47
CA ARG A 352 -2.48 21.82 -25.55
C ARG A 352 -2.21 20.41 -25.04
N ASN A 353 -1.49 20.28 -23.94
CA ASN A 353 -1.15 18.98 -23.35
C ASN A 353 -2.40 18.23 -22.89
N VAL A 354 -3.38 18.95 -22.33
CA VAL A 354 -4.69 18.39 -21.95
C VAL A 354 -5.45 17.92 -23.19
N ASN A 355 -5.52 18.75 -24.23
CA ASN A 355 -6.16 18.39 -25.48
C ASN A 355 -5.48 17.17 -26.14
N PHE A 356 -4.15 17.14 -26.16
CA PHE A 356 -3.38 16.02 -26.68
C PHE A 356 -3.76 14.70 -25.97
N VAL A 357 -3.74 14.69 -24.64
CA VAL A 357 -4.04 13.50 -23.84
C VAL A 357 -5.46 12.99 -24.08
N PHE A 358 -6.47 13.87 -24.18
CA PHE A 358 -7.86 13.43 -24.30
C PHE A 358 -8.33 13.16 -25.72
N TYR A 359 -7.78 13.84 -26.72
CA TYR A 359 -8.29 13.82 -28.08
C TYR A 359 -7.34 13.22 -29.10
N GLU A 360 -6.01 13.37 -28.91
CA GLU A 360 -5.02 12.93 -29.90
C GLU A 360 -4.37 11.60 -29.48
N LEU A 361 -4.13 11.36 -28.17
CA LEU A 361 -3.51 10.14 -27.69
C LEU A 361 -4.54 8.99 -27.64
N SER A 362 -4.54 8.15 -28.67
CA SER A 362 -5.51 7.06 -28.84
C SER A 362 -5.55 6.06 -27.67
N ALA A 363 -4.39 5.81 -27.03
CA ALA A 363 -4.27 4.89 -25.91
C ALA A 363 -4.98 5.38 -24.64
N THR A 364 -5.23 6.69 -24.49
CA THR A 364 -5.82 7.28 -23.29
C THR A 364 -7.22 6.75 -23.01
N LYS A 365 -8.10 6.76 -24.00
CA LYS A 365 -9.50 6.30 -23.81
C LYS A 365 -9.57 4.86 -23.36
N LEU A 366 -8.75 4.00 -23.97
CA LEU A 366 -8.67 2.58 -23.62
C LEU A 366 -8.12 2.41 -22.20
N ALA A 367 -7.05 3.12 -21.85
CA ALA A 367 -6.44 3.05 -20.53
C ALA A 367 -7.39 3.53 -19.42
N PHE A 368 -8.16 4.61 -19.66
CA PHE A 368 -9.20 5.06 -18.73
C PHE A 368 -10.31 4.03 -18.56
N TYR A 369 -10.83 3.49 -19.66
CA TYR A 369 -11.87 2.46 -19.63
C TYR A 369 -11.40 1.22 -18.85
N ASN A 370 -10.24 0.68 -19.21
CA ASN A 370 -9.68 -0.50 -18.55
C ASN A 370 -9.44 -0.27 -17.06
N THR A 371 -8.85 0.90 -16.70
CA THR A 371 -8.60 1.24 -15.29
C THR A 371 -9.89 1.38 -14.50
N PHE A 372 -10.92 2.01 -15.09
CA PHE A 372 -12.20 2.17 -14.42
C PHE A 372 -12.91 0.83 -14.23
N VAL A 373 -12.97 0.01 -15.28
CA VAL A 373 -13.59 -1.33 -15.22
C VAL A 373 -12.86 -2.21 -14.20
N LEU A 374 -11.53 -2.26 -14.24
CA LEU A 374 -10.73 -3.04 -13.30
C LEU A 374 -10.86 -2.49 -11.88
N GLY A 375 -10.80 -1.17 -11.70
CA GLY A 375 -10.96 -0.53 -10.38
C GLY A 375 -12.32 -0.86 -9.75
N LEU A 376 -13.41 -0.69 -10.51
CA LEU A 376 -14.77 -0.98 -10.06
C LEU A 376 -14.96 -2.47 -9.76
N SER A 377 -14.52 -3.33 -10.67
CA SER A 377 -14.66 -4.78 -10.53
C SER A 377 -13.83 -5.32 -9.36
N THR A 378 -12.57 -4.90 -9.24
CA THR A 378 -11.69 -5.31 -8.13
C THR A 378 -12.22 -4.82 -6.79
N ALA A 379 -12.63 -3.55 -6.70
CA ALA A 379 -13.17 -3.00 -5.46
C ALA A 379 -14.45 -3.73 -5.03
N THR A 380 -15.34 -4.02 -5.96
CA THR A 380 -16.61 -4.69 -5.67
C THR A 380 -16.39 -6.16 -5.32
N LEU A 381 -15.75 -6.92 -6.20
CA LEU A 381 -15.51 -8.35 -5.99
C LEU A 381 -14.56 -8.60 -4.81
N GLY A 382 -13.49 -7.80 -4.68
CA GLY A 382 -12.54 -7.90 -3.58
C GLY A 382 -13.17 -7.60 -2.22
N THR A 383 -14.01 -6.57 -2.13
CA THR A 383 -14.73 -6.26 -0.89
C THR A 383 -15.76 -7.33 -0.53
N ILE A 384 -16.50 -7.86 -1.51
CA ILE A 384 -17.46 -8.96 -1.28
C ILE A 384 -16.71 -10.22 -0.83
N LEU A 385 -15.65 -10.60 -1.52
CA LEU A 385 -14.81 -11.74 -1.16
C LEU A 385 -14.26 -11.61 0.26
N ALA A 386 -13.67 -10.45 0.57
CA ALA A 386 -13.14 -10.16 1.89
C ALA A 386 -14.23 -10.14 2.98
N LEU A 387 -15.42 -9.60 2.68
CA LEU A 387 -16.56 -9.55 3.61
C LEU A 387 -17.01 -10.96 4.00
N VAL A 388 -17.21 -11.83 3.02
CA VAL A 388 -17.65 -13.20 3.27
C VAL A 388 -16.58 -13.99 4.00
N ILE A 389 -15.32 -13.92 3.58
CA ILE A 389 -14.22 -14.61 4.28
C ILE A 389 -14.09 -14.10 5.72
N SER A 390 -14.17 -12.77 5.94
CA SER A 390 -14.10 -12.20 7.30
C SER A 390 -15.23 -12.67 8.20
N TYR A 391 -16.44 -12.77 7.66
CA TYR A 391 -17.58 -13.34 8.39
C TYR A 391 -17.34 -14.82 8.77
N LEU A 392 -16.98 -15.66 7.78
CA LEU A 392 -16.75 -17.09 7.97
C LEU A 392 -15.63 -17.37 8.99
N THR A 393 -14.59 -16.55 8.98
CA THR A 393 -13.43 -16.72 9.88
C THR A 393 -13.67 -16.15 11.27
N THR A 394 -14.29 -14.97 11.38
CA THR A 394 -14.51 -14.31 12.68
C THR A 394 -15.61 -15.01 13.48
N ARG A 395 -16.69 -15.44 12.83
CA ARG A 395 -17.78 -16.18 13.47
C ARG A 395 -17.53 -17.70 13.53
N GLN A 396 -16.38 -18.16 13.05
CA GLN A 396 -16.02 -19.59 13.00
C GLN A 396 -17.11 -20.45 12.34
N ALA A 397 -17.75 -19.88 11.33
CA ALA A 397 -18.97 -20.43 10.74
C ALA A 397 -18.75 -21.73 9.94
N VAL A 398 -17.51 -22.06 9.59
CA VAL A 398 -17.12 -23.24 8.81
C VAL A 398 -15.94 -23.97 9.45
N ALA A 399 -15.91 -25.29 9.36
CA ALA A 399 -14.74 -26.09 9.67
C ALA A 399 -13.63 -25.74 8.67
N GLY A 400 -12.43 -25.34 9.09
CA GLY A 400 -11.37 -24.87 8.18
C GLY A 400 -11.29 -23.33 8.05
N HIS A 401 -12.04 -22.59 8.86
CA HIS A 401 -11.98 -21.13 8.93
C HIS A 401 -10.55 -20.58 9.11
N ARG A 402 -9.67 -21.32 9.82
CA ARG A 402 -8.26 -20.95 10.02
C ARG A 402 -7.46 -21.00 8.71
N ALA A 403 -7.65 -22.05 7.90
CA ALA A 403 -7.00 -22.18 6.61
C ALA A 403 -7.48 -21.10 5.63
N LEU A 404 -8.79 -20.80 5.64
CA LEU A 404 -9.38 -19.75 4.81
C LEU A 404 -8.79 -18.36 5.18
N GLY A 405 -8.69 -18.05 6.47
CA GLY A 405 -8.08 -16.83 6.96
C GLY A 405 -6.58 -16.73 6.63
N PHE A 406 -5.85 -17.84 6.74
CA PHE A 406 -4.46 -17.91 6.33
C PHE A 406 -4.29 -17.61 4.84
N LEU A 407 -5.07 -18.28 3.98
CA LEU A 407 -5.01 -18.05 2.53
C LEU A 407 -5.39 -16.61 2.16
N ALA A 408 -6.38 -16.03 2.83
CA ALA A 408 -6.77 -14.63 2.58
C ALA A 408 -5.67 -13.62 2.96
N THR A 409 -4.80 -13.95 3.90
CA THR A 409 -3.69 -13.08 4.32
C THR A 409 -2.37 -13.40 3.61
N ALA A 410 -2.21 -14.60 3.07
CA ALA A 410 -0.97 -15.06 2.45
C ALA A 410 -0.42 -14.12 1.35
N PRO A 411 -1.25 -13.48 0.49
CA PRO A 411 -0.73 -12.58 -0.54
C PRO A 411 0.01 -11.33 -0.03
N VAL A 412 -0.10 -10.98 1.26
CA VAL A 412 0.75 -9.93 1.86
C VAL A 412 2.25 -10.21 1.64
N ALA A 413 2.61 -11.49 1.63
CA ALA A 413 4.00 -11.91 1.45
C ALA A 413 4.46 -11.89 -0.02
N ILE A 414 3.57 -11.65 -0.98
CA ILE A 414 3.88 -11.76 -2.40
C ILE A 414 4.08 -10.37 -3.00
N PRO A 415 5.31 -9.97 -3.40
CA PRO A 415 5.53 -8.74 -4.13
C PRO A 415 4.72 -8.69 -5.43
N GLY A 416 4.20 -7.51 -5.83
CA GLY A 416 3.36 -7.36 -7.02
C GLY A 416 4.03 -7.88 -8.29
N ILE A 417 5.32 -7.60 -8.47
CA ILE A 417 6.09 -8.10 -9.62
C ILE A 417 6.19 -9.63 -9.63
N VAL A 418 6.40 -10.24 -8.45
CA VAL A 418 6.50 -11.71 -8.29
C VAL A 418 5.16 -12.37 -8.59
N LEU A 419 4.07 -11.77 -8.11
CA LEU A 419 2.71 -12.22 -8.45
C LEU A 419 2.47 -12.13 -9.96
N GLY A 420 2.89 -11.04 -10.60
CA GLY A 420 2.81 -10.86 -12.04
C GLY A 420 3.51 -11.99 -12.80
N VAL A 421 4.73 -12.35 -12.41
CA VAL A 421 5.45 -13.50 -12.97
C VAL A 421 4.67 -14.80 -12.77
N GLY A 422 4.20 -15.07 -11.55
CA GLY A 422 3.45 -16.30 -11.25
C GLY A 422 2.16 -16.42 -12.07
N LEU A 423 1.38 -15.33 -12.20
CA LEU A 423 0.17 -15.29 -13.01
C LEU A 423 0.47 -15.45 -14.50
N PHE A 424 1.51 -14.79 -15.01
CA PHE A 424 1.95 -14.95 -16.38
C PHE A 424 2.26 -16.41 -16.68
N LEU A 425 3.09 -17.07 -15.86
CA LEU A 425 3.48 -18.47 -16.05
C LEU A 425 2.28 -19.44 -15.96
N SER A 426 1.27 -19.12 -15.14
CA SER A 426 0.11 -19.97 -14.91
C SER A 426 -0.97 -19.85 -15.97
N TYR A 427 -1.18 -18.63 -16.50
CA TYR A 427 -2.35 -18.30 -17.33
C TYR A 427 -2.01 -17.93 -18.78
N THR A 428 -0.79 -18.25 -19.24
CA THR A 428 -0.39 -18.18 -20.66
C THR A 428 -0.58 -19.49 -21.40
N ARG A 429 -1.05 -20.56 -20.73
CA ARG A 429 -1.19 -21.92 -21.28
C ARG A 429 -2.56 -22.52 -20.98
N PRO A 430 -3.03 -23.50 -21.82
CA PRO A 430 -4.23 -24.25 -21.50
C PRO A 430 -4.12 -24.94 -20.11
N PRO A 431 -5.25 -25.14 -19.39
CA PRO A 431 -6.63 -24.93 -19.84
C PRO A 431 -7.14 -23.49 -19.68
N LEU A 432 -6.47 -22.61 -18.94
CA LEU A 432 -6.91 -21.26 -18.61
C LEU A 432 -6.03 -20.19 -19.30
N LEU A 433 -6.32 -19.91 -20.55
CA LEU A 433 -5.66 -18.84 -21.31
C LEU A 433 -6.29 -17.48 -20.96
N LEU A 434 -5.74 -16.78 -19.98
CA LEU A 434 -6.22 -15.47 -19.55
C LEU A 434 -5.31 -14.31 -19.98
N TYR A 435 -4.08 -14.59 -20.40
CA TYR A 435 -3.13 -13.57 -20.86
C TYR A 435 -3.70 -12.83 -22.08
N GLY A 436 -3.52 -11.52 -22.11
CA GLY A 436 -4.11 -10.65 -23.13
C GLY A 436 -5.54 -10.22 -22.86
N THR A 437 -6.14 -10.63 -21.72
CA THR A 437 -7.48 -10.23 -21.30
C THR A 437 -7.44 -9.41 -20.00
N LEU A 438 -8.52 -8.65 -19.72
CA LEU A 438 -8.65 -7.94 -18.44
C LEU A 438 -8.79 -8.89 -17.23
N TRP A 439 -9.12 -10.17 -17.46
CA TRP A 439 -9.29 -11.15 -16.39
C TRP A 439 -8.00 -11.41 -15.62
N ILE A 440 -6.85 -11.51 -16.30
CA ILE A 440 -5.58 -11.76 -15.61
C ILE A 440 -5.19 -10.57 -14.72
N LEU A 441 -5.45 -9.35 -15.18
CA LEU A 441 -5.24 -8.13 -14.39
C LEU A 441 -6.20 -8.06 -13.19
N LEU A 442 -7.47 -8.46 -13.39
CA LEU A 442 -8.45 -8.56 -12.33
C LEU A 442 -8.01 -9.56 -11.24
N LEU A 443 -7.53 -10.75 -11.64
CA LEU A 443 -6.99 -11.74 -10.70
C LEU A 443 -5.79 -11.19 -9.92
N ALA A 444 -4.88 -10.49 -10.59
CA ALA A 444 -3.72 -9.86 -9.95
C ALA A 444 -4.15 -8.82 -8.90
N PHE A 445 -5.04 -7.93 -9.27
CA PHE A 445 -5.48 -6.84 -8.38
C PHE A 445 -6.35 -7.35 -7.22
N LEU A 446 -7.20 -8.35 -7.47
CA LEU A 446 -7.94 -9.04 -6.40
C LEU A 446 -6.98 -9.69 -5.40
N THR A 447 -5.95 -10.39 -5.89
CA THR A 447 -4.98 -11.06 -5.04
C THR A 447 -4.21 -10.07 -4.17
N LEU A 448 -3.71 -8.97 -4.75
CA LEU A 448 -2.94 -7.95 -4.02
C LEU A 448 -3.79 -7.17 -3.01
N SER A 449 -5.05 -6.91 -3.32
CA SER A 449 -5.92 -6.12 -2.44
C SER A 449 -6.58 -6.94 -1.32
N LEU A 450 -6.71 -8.26 -1.52
CA LEU A 450 -7.46 -9.15 -0.62
C LEU A 450 -6.97 -9.13 0.84
N PRO A 451 -5.65 -9.17 1.16
CA PRO A 451 -5.20 -9.18 2.55
C PRO A 451 -5.62 -7.96 3.34
N ALA A 452 -5.44 -6.77 2.75
CA ALA A 452 -5.79 -5.51 3.41
C ALA A 452 -7.31 -5.36 3.57
N ALA A 453 -8.09 -5.71 2.54
CA ALA A 453 -9.55 -5.72 2.61
C ALA A 453 -10.07 -6.70 3.68
N TYR A 454 -9.49 -7.91 3.73
CA TYR A 454 -9.82 -8.91 4.74
C TYR A 454 -9.52 -8.44 6.16
N GLN A 455 -8.32 -7.88 6.41
CA GLN A 455 -7.93 -7.40 7.74
C GLN A 455 -8.80 -6.24 8.22
N GLN A 456 -9.15 -5.28 7.32
CA GLN A 456 -10.04 -4.17 7.66
C GLN A 456 -11.44 -4.68 8.05
N LEU A 457 -12.02 -5.56 7.26
CA LEU A 457 -13.35 -6.10 7.52
C LEU A 457 -13.36 -7.06 8.71
N GLN A 458 -12.33 -7.87 8.90
CA GLN A 458 -12.17 -8.72 10.08
C GLN A 458 -12.12 -7.89 11.36
N SER A 459 -11.38 -6.78 11.37
CA SER A 459 -11.33 -5.85 12.49
C SER A 459 -12.71 -5.25 12.78
N ALA A 460 -13.45 -4.87 11.74
CA ALA A 460 -14.81 -4.36 11.86
C ALA A 460 -15.78 -5.41 12.40
N PHE A 461 -15.71 -6.67 11.96
CA PHE A 461 -16.51 -7.77 12.52
C PHE A 461 -16.20 -8.04 13.99
N ARG A 462 -14.93 -7.97 14.39
CA ARG A 462 -14.52 -8.17 15.79
C ARG A 462 -15.04 -7.08 16.73
N SER A 463 -15.32 -5.88 16.22
CA SER A 463 -15.90 -4.79 17.02
C SER A 463 -17.40 -4.95 17.26
N ILE A 464 -18.08 -5.86 16.55
CA ILE A 464 -19.51 -6.17 16.74
C ILE A 464 -19.65 -7.39 17.62
N HIS A 465 -20.30 -7.21 18.78
CA HIS A 465 -20.50 -8.29 19.74
C HIS A 465 -21.40 -9.38 19.14
N PRO A 466 -21.02 -10.69 19.21
CA PRO A 466 -21.82 -11.79 18.65
C PRO A 466 -23.24 -11.88 19.21
N GLU A 467 -23.42 -11.50 20.46
CA GLU A 467 -24.71 -11.53 21.16
C GLU A 467 -25.80 -10.72 20.45
N LEU A 468 -25.46 -9.70 19.68
CA LEU A 468 -26.43 -8.93 18.88
C LEU A 468 -27.10 -9.80 17.81
N GLU A 469 -26.32 -10.68 17.17
CA GLU A 469 -26.84 -11.64 16.19
C GLU A 469 -27.65 -12.75 16.91
N ASP A 470 -27.17 -13.22 18.06
CA ASP A 470 -27.82 -14.27 18.84
C ASP A 470 -29.15 -13.78 19.42
N ALA A 471 -29.22 -12.55 19.93
CA ALA A 471 -30.48 -11.95 20.40
C ALA A 471 -31.56 -11.92 19.29
N SER A 472 -31.19 -11.54 18.09
CA SER A 472 -32.11 -11.58 16.93
C SER A 472 -32.58 -13.00 16.62
N ARG A 473 -31.69 -13.98 16.73
CA ARG A 473 -32.01 -15.39 16.46
C ARG A 473 -32.93 -16.00 17.53
N ILE A 474 -32.76 -15.60 18.80
CA ILE A 474 -33.67 -15.99 19.92
C ILE A 474 -35.08 -15.47 19.63
N LEU A 475 -35.19 -14.29 19.01
CA LEU A 475 -36.49 -13.71 18.59
C LEU A 475 -37.05 -14.31 17.30
N GLY A 476 -36.45 -15.42 16.79
CA GLY A 476 -36.92 -16.15 15.60
C GLY A 476 -36.35 -15.72 14.27
N ALA A 477 -35.37 -14.82 14.22
CA ALA A 477 -34.74 -14.46 12.97
C ALA A 477 -33.82 -15.58 12.44
N THR A 478 -33.84 -15.81 11.14
CA THR A 478 -32.84 -16.67 10.50
C THR A 478 -31.46 -16.00 10.53
N ARG A 479 -30.38 -16.79 10.40
CA ARG A 479 -29.01 -16.28 10.36
C ARG A 479 -28.82 -15.20 9.28
N LEU A 480 -29.40 -15.39 8.11
CA LEU A 480 -29.34 -14.42 7.01
C LEU A 480 -30.09 -13.13 7.36
N ARG A 481 -31.22 -13.22 8.07
CA ARG A 481 -32.00 -12.06 8.50
C ARG A 481 -31.23 -11.25 9.56
N ALA A 482 -30.62 -11.91 10.55
CA ALA A 482 -29.76 -11.26 11.53
C ALA A 482 -28.57 -10.53 10.87
N LEU A 483 -27.92 -11.17 9.89
CA LEU A 483 -26.85 -10.54 9.11
C LEU A 483 -27.33 -9.28 8.37
N ARG A 484 -28.49 -9.36 7.69
CA ARG A 484 -29.02 -8.26 6.88
C ARG A 484 -29.52 -7.09 7.73
N GLU A 485 -30.18 -7.37 8.86
CA GLU A 485 -30.88 -6.36 9.67
C GLU A 485 -29.99 -5.77 10.79
N ILE A 486 -28.96 -6.51 11.24
CA ILE A 486 -28.07 -6.06 12.34
C ILE A 486 -26.65 -5.85 11.85
N THR A 487 -26.01 -6.90 11.35
CA THR A 487 -24.57 -6.86 11.06
C THR A 487 -24.26 -5.98 9.85
N ALA A 488 -25.02 -6.07 8.75
CA ALA A 488 -24.77 -5.29 7.53
C ALA A 488 -24.90 -3.77 7.74
N PRO A 489 -25.92 -3.24 8.43
CA PRO A 489 -25.99 -1.81 8.74
C PRO A 489 -24.82 -1.31 9.60
N LEU A 490 -24.40 -2.10 10.60
CA LEU A 490 -23.27 -1.76 11.47
C LEU A 490 -21.93 -1.77 10.72
N LEU A 491 -21.78 -2.66 9.73
CA LEU A 491 -20.57 -2.75 8.89
C LEU A 491 -20.55 -1.77 7.74
N ARG A 492 -21.66 -1.10 7.39
CA ARG A 492 -21.80 -0.29 6.20
C ARG A 492 -20.62 0.68 5.98
N THR A 493 -20.25 1.40 7.03
CA THR A 493 -19.15 2.39 6.96
C THR A 493 -17.80 1.71 6.69
N SER A 494 -17.54 0.55 7.30
CA SER A 494 -16.31 -0.21 7.10
C SER A 494 -16.25 -0.83 5.71
N VAL A 495 -17.38 -1.33 5.20
CA VAL A 495 -17.49 -1.89 3.84
C VAL A 495 -17.21 -0.82 2.79
N ILE A 496 -17.81 0.36 2.92
CA ILE A 496 -17.58 1.49 2.00
C ILE A 496 -16.12 1.94 2.06
N ALA A 497 -15.55 2.06 3.26
CA ALA A 497 -14.15 2.45 3.43
C ALA A 497 -13.19 1.42 2.80
N THR A 498 -13.48 0.13 2.96
CA THR A 498 -12.70 -0.95 2.34
C THR A 498 -12.82 -0.92 0.81
N TRP A 499 -14.02 -0.72 0.30
CA TRP A 499 -14.26 -0.58 -1.14
C TRP A 499 -13.45 0.58 -1.74
N CYS A 500 -13.49 1.76 -1.12
CA CYS A 500 -12.71 2.92 -1.55
C CYS A 500 -11.19 2.65 -1.46
N PHE A 501 -10.75 1.97 -0.41
CA PHE A 501 -9.33 1.61 -0.24
C PHE A 501 -8.86 0.67 -1.35
N VAL A 502 -9.63 -0.37 -1.68
CA VAL A 502 -9.33 -1.31 -2.76
C VAL A 502 -9.33 -0.60 -4.12
N PHE A 503 -10.32 0.25 -4.38
CA PHE A 503 -10.40 1.01 -5.63
C PHE A 503 -9.17 1.90 -5.84
N VAL A 504 -8.79 2.67 -4.82
CA VAL A 504 -7.59 3.53 -4.86
C VAL A 504 -6.33 2.69 -5.05
N GLY A 505 -6.20 1.56 -4.35
CA GLY A 505 -5.08 0.64 -4.49
C GLY A 505 -4.95 0.11 -5.92
N THR A 506 -6.06 -0.27 -6.54
CA THR A 506 -6.11 -0.81 -7.90
C THR A 506 -5.66 0.20 -8.95
N ILE A 507 -6.13 1.45 -8.86
CA ILE A 507 -5.73 2.51 -9.83
C ILE A 507 -4.23 2.79 -9.78
N ARG A 508 -3.61 2.63 -8.62
CA ARG A 508 -2.18 2.90 -8.38
C ARG A 508 -1.27 1.72 -8.71
N GLU A 509 -1.84 0.55 -8.99
CA GLU A 509 -1.04 -0.66 -9.15
C GLU A 509 -0.32 -0.65 -10.51
N LEU A 510 1.01 -0.68 -10.45
CA LEU A 510 1.88 -0.74 -11.62
C LEU A 510 2.67 -2.06 -11.65
N SER A 511 3.09 -2.57 -10.48
CA SER A 511 4.07 -3.66 -10.40
C SER A 511 3.58 -4.96 -11.02
N ALA A 512 2.34 -5.37 -10.76
CA ALA A 512 1.73 -6.53 -11.39
C ALA A 512 1.24 -6.19 -12.80
N ALA A 513 0.71 -4.98 -13.02
CA ALA A 513 0.16 -4.56 -14.29
C ALA A 513 1.21 -4.57 -15.40
N ILE A 514 2.43 -4.10 -15.14
CA ILE A 514 3.53 -4.03 -16.11
C ILE A 514 4.00 -5.41 -16.62
N MET A 515 3.71 -6.48 -15.87
CA MET A 515 4.04 -7.85 -16.25
C MET A 515 2.95 -8.52 -17.08
N LEU A 516 1.71 -8.04 -16.97
CA LEU A 516 0.53 -8.76 -17.47
C LEU A 516 -0.22 -8.00 -18.58
N PHE A 517 0.12 -6.73 -18.81
CA PHE A 517 -0.58 -5.92 -19.79
C PHE A 517 -0.27 -6.34 -21.23
N THR A 518 -1.15 -5.97 -22.12
CA THR A 518 -0.98 -6.00 -23.58
C THR A 518 -1.47 -4.68 -24.16
N SER A 519 -1.29 -4.45 -25.45
CA SER A 519 -1.80 -3.23 -26.10
C SER A 519 -3.30 -3.00 -25.87
N GLN A 520 -4.10 -4.07 -25.75
CA GLN A 520 -5.55 -4.01 -25.52
C GLN A 520 -5.97 -3.91 -24.07
N THR A 521 -5.10 -4.28 -23.13
CA THR A 521 -5.39 -4.30 -21.69
C THR A 521 -4.63 -3.24 -20.91
N LYS A 522 -4.06 -2.26 -21.60
CA LYS A 522 -3.30 -1.16 -21.00
C LYS A 522 -4.15 -0.37 -20.01
N VAL A 523 -3.60 -0.11 -18.83
CA VAL A 523 -4.18 0.72 -17.76
C VAL A 523 -3.42 2.03 -17.61
N ILE A 524 -3.99 3.02 -16.89
CA ILE A 524 -3.38 4.37 -16.77
C ILE A 524 -1.97 4.30 -16.17
N SER A 525 -1.73 3.48 -15.16
CA SER A 525 -0.40 3.35 -14.55
C SER A 525 0.66 2.85 -15.54
N VAL A 526 0.30 1.91 -16.41
CA VAL A 526 1.16 1.41 -17.50
C VAL A 526 1.32 2.45 -18.60
N LEU A 527 0.25 3.17 -18.97
CA LEU A 527 0.33 4.23 -19.97
C LEU A 527 1.29 5.34 -19.51
N ILE A 528 1.23 5.73 -18.23
CA ILE A 528 2.17 6.71 -17.66
C ILE A 528 3.62 6.19 -17.76
N PHE A 529 3.84 4.90 -17.49
CA PHE A 529 5.17 4.29 -17.60
C PHE A 529 5.68 4.29 -19.04
N ASP A 530 4.86 3.90 -20.02
CA ASP A 530 5.23 3.92 -21.44
C ASP A 530 5.54 5.34 -21.95
N LEU A 531 4.77 6.34 -21.50
CA LEU A 531 5.02 7.74 -21.82
C LEU A 531 6.33 8.25 -21.20
N ASN A 532 6.71 7.73 -20.03
CA ASN A 532 8.01 8.05 -19.41
C ASN A 532 9.17 7.48 -20.25
N GLU A 533 9.06 6.27 -20.75
CA GLU A 533 10.06 5.70 -21.66
C GLU A 533 10.17 6.49 -22.96
N SER A 534 9.09 7.09 -23.44
CA SER A 534 9.09 7.98 -24.63
C SER A 534 9.47 9.44 -24.33
N GLY A 535 9.63 9.81 -23.06
CA GLY A 535 10.03 11.16 -22.62
C GLY A 535 8.93 12.22 -22.65
N ASP A 536 7.64 11.85 -22.79
CA ASP A 536 6.53 12.82 -22.81
C ASP A 536 6.05 13.17 -21.40
N LEU A 537 6.88 13.93 -20.68
CA LEU A 537 6.61 14.36 -19.30
C LEU A 537 5.37 15.26 -19.17
N ALA A 538 4.99 15.96 -20.25
CA ALA A 538 3.81 16.82 -20.24
C ALA A 538 2.52 16.00 -20.22
N ALA A 539 2.39 14.99 -21.09
CA ALA A 539 1.26 14.08 -21.12
C ALA A 539 1.14 13.28 -19.81
N ILE A 540 2.27 12.80 -19.28
CA ILE A 540 2.32 12.13 -17.98
C ILE A 540 1.76 13.02 -16.87
N SER A 541 2.16 14.29 -16.86
CA SER A 541 1.75 15.23 -15.82
C SER A 541 0.24 15.48 -15.83
N VAL A 542 -0.38 15.54 -17.01
CA VAL A 542 -1.85 15.63 -17.16
C VAL A 542 -2.52 14.36 -16.60
N LEU A 543 -2.07 13.17 -17.03
CA LEU A 543 -2.61 11.89 -16.53
C LEU A 543 -2.43 11.73 -15.03
N GLY A 544 -1.26 12.14 -14.52
CA GLY A 544 -0.94 12.11 -13.09
C GLY A 544 -1.86 13.01 -12.26
N ILE A 545 -2.12 14.24 -12.71
CA ILE A 545 -3.05 15.16 -12.04
C ILE A 545 -4.46 14.56 -12.01
N ILE A 546 -4.94 13.99 -13.12
CA ILE A 546 -6.24 13.36 -13.17
C ILE A 546 -6.33 12.19 -12.19
N MET A 547 -5.29 11.34 -12.18
CA MET A 547 -5.19 10.23 -11.25
C MET A 547 -5.23 10.68 -9.78
N LEU A 548 -4.52 11.77 -9.44
CA LEU A 548 -4.56 12.38 -8.11
C LEU A 548 -5.95 12.92 -7.79
N ILE A 549 -6.60 13.65 -8.70
CA ILE A 549 -7.96 14.20 -8.50
C ILE A 549 -8.96 13.08 -8.22
N VAL A 550 -8.94 12.01 -9.02
CA VAL A 550 -9.83 10.85 -8.83
C VAL A 550 -9.57 10.19 -7.48
N THR A 551 -8.32 9.97 -7.15
CA THR A 551 -7.92 9.31 -5.89
C THR A 551 -8.30 10.14 -4.67
N PHE A 552 -8.00 11.44 -4.67
CA PHE A 552 -8.41 12.36 -3.59
C PHE A 552 -9.92 12.53 -3.49
N GLY A 553 -10.61 12.57 -4.63
CA GLY A 553 -12.07 12.63 -4.66
C GLY A 553 -12.71 11.43 -3.95
N ILE A 554 -12.20 10.23 -4.20
CA ILE A 554 -12.68 8.99 -3.57
C ILE A 554 -12.36 8.97 -2.07
N VAL A 555 -11.14 9.37 -1.68
CA VAL A 555 -10.76 9.47 -0.25
C VAL A 555 -11.62 10.50 0.48
N ALA A 556 -11.89 11.65 -0.13
CA ALA A 556 -12.76 12.67 0.43
C ALA A 556 -14.21 12.17 0.58
N LEU A 557 -14.72 11.44 -0.42
CA LEU A 557 -16.04 10.81 -0.36
C LEU A 557 -16.11 9.78 0.77
N ALA A 558 -15.12 8.90 0.88
CA ALA A 558 -15.03 7.91 1.96
C ALA A 558 -15.03 8.57 3.35
N ASN A 559 -14.29 9.66 3.51
CA ASN A 559 -14.24 10.40 4.77
C ASN A 559 -15.59 11.09 5.11
N ARG A 560 -16.28 11.65 4.12
CA ARG A 560 -17.63 12.24 4.34
C ARG A 560 -18.64 11.19 4.77
N LEU A 561 -18.61 10.00 4.17
CA LEU A 561 -19.51 8.91 4.53
C LEU A 561 -19.22 8.35 5.94
N ARG A 562 -17.98 8.41 6.41
CA ARG A 562 -17.61 8.08 7.79
C ARG A 562 -18.17 9.07 8.81
N ILE A 563 -18.16 10.36 8.52
CA ILE A 563 -18.63 11.42 9.43
C ILE A 563 -20.16 11.40 9.54
N GLY A 564 -20.88 10.99 8.50
CA GLY A 564 -22.35 10.86 8.51
C GLY A 564 -22.89 9.70 9.36
N GLY A 565 -22.02 8.77 9.83
CA GLY A 565 -22.35 7.64 10.70
C GLY A 565 -22.05 7.87 12.18
N GLY A 566 -22.02 9.13 12.64
CA GLY A 566 -21.80 9.46 14.04
C GLY A 566 -22.81 8.80 14.98
N PRO A 567 -22.45 8.52 16.26
CA PRO A 567 -23.33 7.84 17.21
C PRO A 567 -24.66 8.60 17.29
N VAL A 568 -25.75 7.82 17.22
CA VAL A 568 -27.11 8.31 17.46
C VAL A 568 -27.05 9.08 18.77
N ARG A 569 -27.17 10.42 18.71
CA ARG A 569 -27.41 11.23 19.89
C ARG A 569 -28.72 10.74 20.46
N ILE A 570 -28.64 9.93 21.51
CA ILE A 570 -29.80 9.64 22.36
C ILE A 570 -30.22 11.00 22.90
N ARG A 571 -31.30 11.54 22.35
CA ARG A 571 -32.01 12.68 22.91
C ARG A 571 -32.56 12.19 24.25
N ASN A 572 -31.93 12.62 25.33
CA ASN A 572 -32.52 12.51 26.65
C ASN A 572 -33.84 13.33 26.62
N TYR A 573 -34.95 12.65 26.76
CA TYR A 573 -36.23 13.21 27.17
C TYR A 573 -36.18 13.44 28.69
#